data_4508f2ca09122d8e71ebbff7b48c4544
#
_entry.id   4508f2ca09122d8e71ebbff7b48c4544
#
_cell.length_a   1.000
_cell.length_b   1.000
_cell.length_c   1.000
_cell.angle_alpha   90.00
_cell.angle_beta   90.00
_cell.angle_gamma   90.00
#
_symmetry.space_group_name_H-M   'P 1'
#
loop_
_entity.id
_entity.type
_entity.pdbx_description
1 polymer ?
#
loop_
_entity_poly.entity_id
_entity_poly.type
_entity_poly.pdbx_seq_one_letter_code
_entity_poly.pdbx_strand_id
1 'polypeptide(L)'
;MKQPATLDSLRPFMTFVSNCLSHRGFSPHRSSEIELAVEEALVNIFRYAYPDRSGDVEVRCRAMEDGQLVIEIEDAGIPFNLLSTPDPELSTEISRRKAGGLGIYFIRKMIDDIRYRRDGDRNVLTLVVSPERPAPFMGEPGCRHSGQPL
;
A
#
# COMPACT_ATOMS: atom_id res chain seq x y z
N MET A 1 0.82 3.01 16.61
CA MET A 1 1.89 4.01 16.78
C MET A 1 1.44 5.32 16.18
N LYS A 2 1.56 6.44 16.89
CA LYS A 2 1.15 7.76 16.41
C LYS A 2 2.32 8.74 16.48
N GLN A 3 2.55 9.52 15.41
CA GLN A 3 3.63 10.49 15.29
C GLN A 3 3.17 11.70 14.45
N PRO A 4 3.85 12.86 14.53
CA PRO A 4 3.63 13.97 13.60
C PRO A 4 3.80 13.55 12.14
N ALA A 5 3.01 14.14 11.24
CA ALA A 5 3.08 13.90 9.79
C ALA A 5 4.29 14.63 9.17
N THR A 6 5.48 14.20 9.49
CA THR A 6 6.75 14.78 9.03
C THR A 6 7.73 13.72 8.59
N LEU A 7 8.71 14.08 7.75
CA LEU A 7 9.74 13.15 7.29
C LEU A 7 10.59 12.58 8.44
N ASP A 8 10.76 13.32 9.53
CA ASP A 8 11.50 12.83 10.71
C ASP A 8 10.79 11.64 11.38
N SER A 9 9.47 11.54 11.22
CA SER A 9 8.67 10.42 11.73
C SER A 9 8.73 9.17 10.86
N LEU A 10 9.31 9.24 9.66
CA LEU A 10 9.36 8.11 8.73
C LEU A 10 10.12 6.92 9.33
N ARG A 11 11.33 7.17 9.82
CA ARG A 11 12.18 6.11 10.41
C ARG A 11 11.52 5.38 11.58
N PRO A 12 10.93 6.07 12.59
CA PRO A 12 10.16 5.41 13.65
C PRO A 12 9.02 4.54 13.12
N PHE A 13 8.23 5.01 12.14
CA PHE A 13 7.16 4.22 11.55
C PHE A 13 7.70 2.98 10.83
N MET A 14 8.76 3.12 10.03
CA MET A 14 9.36 1.99 9.31
C MET A 14 9.91 0.94 10.25
N THR A 15 10.56 1.34 11.34
CA THR A 15 11.02 0.42 12.40
C THR A 15 9.85 -0.33 13.02
N PHE A 16 8.73 0.34 13.30
CA PHE A 16 7.54 -0.28 13.85
C PHE A 16 6.95 -1.32 12.90
N VAL A 17 6.80 -1.00 11.61
CA VAL A 17 6.27 -1.92 10.60
C VAL A 17 7.21 -3.11 10.39
N SER A 18 8.51 -2.88 10.27
CA SER A 18 9.54 -3.93 10.13
C SER A 18 9.48 -4.94 11.29
N ASN A 19 9.33 -4.46 12.51
CA ASN A 19 9.15 -5.32 13.68
C ASN A 19 7.87 -6.16 13.59
N CYS A 20 6.75 -5.58 13.13
CA CYS A 20 5.50 -6.32 12.94
C CYS A 20 5.67 -7.44 11.91
N LEU A 21 6.33 -7.19 10.79
CA LEU A 21 6.59 -8.19 9.73
C LEU A 21 7.52 -9.31 10.23
N SER A 22 8.62 -8.95 10.89
CA SER A 22 9.62 -9.91 11.40
C SER A 22 9.02 -10.91 12.37
N HIS A 23 8.09 -10.47 13.25
CA HIS A 23 7.43 -11.36 14.22
C HIS A 23 6.39 -12.28 13.59
N ARG A 24 6.10 -12.15 12.30
CA ARG A 24 5.05 -12.90 11.60
C ARG A 24 5.57 -13.81 10.49
N GLY A 25 6.87 -14.01 10.40
CA GLY A 25 7.47 -14.96 9.46
C GLY A 25 7.49 -14.49 8.00
N PHE A 26 7.35 -13.20 7.75
CA PHE A 26 7.56 -12.65 6.41
C PHE A 26 9.02 -12.82 6.00
N SER A 27 9.25 -13.27 4.76
CA SER A 27 10.60 -13.35 4.22
C SER A 27 11.24 -11.96 4.10
N PRO A 28 12.59 -11.84 4.13
CA PRO A 28 13.24 -10.55 3.94
C PRO A 28 12.84 -9.83 2.66
N HIS A 29 12.70 -10.58 1.56
CA HIS A 29 12.27 -10.02 0.27
C HIS A 29 10.84 -9.46 0.37
N ARG A 30 9.90 -10.25 0.93
CA ARG A 30 8.50 -9.82 1.09
C ARG A 30 8.37 -8.63 2.03
N SER A 31 9.13 -8.62 3.13
CA SER A 31 9.20 -7.48 4.04
C SER A 31 9.65 -6.22 3.33
N SER A 32 10.70 -6.28 2.51
CA SER A 32 11.20 -5.12 1.76
C SER A 32 10.17 -4.57 0.75
N GLU A 33 9.39 -5.45 0.09
CA GLU A 33 8.30 -5.01 -0.79
C GLU A 33 7.23 -4.23 -0.01
N ILE A 34 6.80 -4.77 1.13
CA ILE A 34 5.77 -4.16 1.97
C ILE A 34 6.27 -2.84 2.59
N GLU A 35 7.50 -2.83 3.08
CA GLU A 35 8.13 -1.63 3.63
C GLU A 35 8.20 -0.51 2.60
N LEU A 36 8.59 -0.80 1.36
CA LEU A 36 8.60 0.19 0.28
C LEU A 36 7.20 0.76 0.03
N ALA A 37 6.17 -0.09 0.00
CA ALA A 37 4.80 0.36 -0.21
C ALA A 37 4.29 1.24 0.95
N VAL A 38 4.61 0.89 2.20
CA VAL A 38 4.25 1.68 3.38
C VAL A 38 4.99 3.01 3.39
N GLU A 39 6.29 3.01 3.07
CA GLU A 39 7.10 4.23 2.95
C GLU A 39 6.48 5.21 1.95
N GLU A 40 6.15 4.74 0.75
CA GLU A 40 5.50 5.56 -0.28
C GLU A 40 4.16 6.13 0.18
N ALA A 41 3.34 5.34 0.87
CA ALA A 41 2.07 5.81 1.43
C ALA A 41 2.28 6.91 2.48
N LEU A 42 3.21 6.71 3.42
CA LEU A 42 3.54 7.69 4.46
C LEU A 42 4.11 8.98 3.88
N VAL A 43 5.04 8.90 2.94
CA VAL A 43 5.64 10.07 2.27
C VAL A 43 4.57 10.87 1.52
N ASN A 44 3.61 10.21 0.87
CA ASN A 44 2.49 10.89 0.23
C ASN A 44 1.62 11.65 1.26
N ILE A 45 1.32 11.04 2.40
CA ILE A 45 0.58 11.69 3.48
C ILE A 45 1.35 12.89 4.01
N PHE A 46 2.65 12.74 4.31
CA PHE A 46 3.48 13.85 4.83
C PHE A 46 3.55 15.04 3.89
N ARG A 47 3.52 14.80 2.58
CA ARG A 47 3.62 15.85 1.57
C ARG A 47 2.29 16.52 1.25
N TYR A 48 1.19 15.78 1.30
CA TYR A 48 -0.05 16.24 0.68
C TYR A 48 -1.26 16.31 1.62
N ALA A 49 -1.26 15.58 2.75
CA ALA A 49 -2.43 15.55 3.62
C ALA A 49 -2.64 16.85 4.41
N TYR A 50 -1.59 17.60 4.68
CA TYR A 50 -1.62 18.78 5.54
C TYR A 50 -1.00 20.01 4.88
N PRO A 51 -1.59 20.57 3.78
CA PRO A 51 -0.97 21.64 3.02
C PRO A 51 -0.80 22.94 3.81
N ASP A 52 -1.74 23.25 4.72
CA ASP A 52 -1.80 24.52 5.44
C ASP A 52 -1.70 24.38 6.96
N ARG A 53 -1.45 23.19 7.46
CA ARG A 53 -1.39 22.90 8.90
C ARG A 53 -0.48 21.73 9.21
N SER A 54 -0.09 21.56 10.47
CA SER A 54 0.49 20.33 10.98
C SER A 54 -0.59 19.33 11.37
N GLY A 55 -0.26 18.03 11.37
CA GLY A 55 -1.14 16.97 11.81
C GLY A 55 -0.36 15.74 12.18
N ASP A 56 -1.08 14.72 12.61
CA ASP A 56 -0.51 13.42 13.01
C ASP A 56 -0.93 12.32 12.05
N VAL A 57 -0.10 11.29 12.00
CA VAL A 57 -0.41 10.01 11.37
C VAL A 57 -0.39 8.92 12.43
N GLU A 58 -1.32 7.98 12.35
CA GLU A 58 -1.31 6.78 13.17
C GLU A 58 -1.19 5.54 12.28
N VAL A 59 -0.23 4.67 12.63
CA VAL A 59 -0.04 3.36 11.99
C VAL A 59 -0.36 2.27 13.00
N ARG A 60 -1.24 1.35 12.60
CA ARG A 60 -1.63 0.17 13.37
C ARG A 60 -1.33 -1.08 12.58
N CYS A 61 -0.78 -2.10 13.23
CA CYS A 61 -0.59 -3.42 12.65
C CYS A 61 -1.43 -4.43 13.42
N ARG A 62 -2.23 -5.21 12.71
CA ARG A 62 -3.09 -6.26 13.28
C ARG A 62 -2.87 -7.57 12.56
N ALA A 63 -2.48 -8.60 13.30
CA ALA A 63 -2.39 -9.94 12.76
C ALA A 63 -3.76 -10.56 12.63
N MET A 64 -3.95 -11.32 11.54
CA MET A 64 -5.14 -12.12 11.30
C MET A 64 -4.85 -13.60 11.58
N GLU A 65 -5.90 -14.39 11.82
CA GLU A 65 -5.78 -15.82 12.14
C GLU A 65 -5.23 -16.65 10.97
N ASP A 66 -5.45 -16.19 9.74
CA ASP A 66 -4.97 -16.82 8.50
C ASP A 66 -3.49 -16.49 8.18
N GLY A 67 -2.78 -15.82 9.08
CA GLY A 67 -1.39 -15.43 8.92
C GLY A 67 -1.18 -14.10 8.20
N GLN A 68 -2.23 -13.46 7.70
CA GLN A 68 -2.15 -12.13 7.13
C GLN A 68 -1.84 -11.07 8.17
N LEU A 69 -1.24 -9.97 7.74
CA LEU A 69 -1.07 -8.76 8.50
C LEU A 69 -1.87 -7.63 7.86
N VAL A 70 -2.68 -6.96 8.66
CA VAL A 70 -3.39 -5.74 8.27
C VAL A 70 -2.63 -4.54 8.81
N ILE A 71 -2.21 -3.64 7.93
CA ILE A 71 -1.56 -2.38 8.27
C ILE A 71 -2.57 -1.26 7.95
N GLU A 72 -3.00 -0.53 8.95
CA GLU A 72 -3.86 0.64 8.80
C GLU A 72 -3.05 1.90 9.02
N ILE A 73 -3.16 2.84 8.08
CA ILE A 73 -2.56 4.17 8.15
C ILE A 73 -3.70 5.19 8.18
N GLU A 74 -3.77 5.96 9.27
CA GLU A 74 -4.84 6.92 9.52
C GLU A 74 -4.27 8.32 9.68
N ASP A 75 -4.88 9.30 9.01
CA ASP A 75 -4.56 10.71 9.13
C ASP A 75 -5.84 11.58 9.12
N ALA A 76 -5.76 12.80 9.68
CA ALA A 76 -6.85 13.77 9.69
C ALA A 76 -6.61 14.93 8.69
N GLY A 77 -5.90 14.65 7.62
CA GLY A 77 -5.62 15.59 6.55
C GLY A 77 -6.81 15.82 5.62
N ILE A 78 -6.56 16.52 4.54
CA ILE A 78 -7.56 16.68 3.48
C ILE A 78 -7.94 15.32 2.90
N PRO A 79 -9.18 15.14 2.38
CA PRO A 79 -9.55 13.91 1.69
C PRO A 79 -8.61 13.63 0.52
N PHE A 80 -7.92 12.50 0.58
CA PHE A 80 -7.00 12.09 -0.47
C PHE A 80 -7.06 10.57 -0.67
N ASN A 81 -7.78 10.16 -1.71
CA ASN A 81 -7.81 8.75 -2.10
C ASN A 81 -6.70 8.47 -3.11
N LEU A 82 -5.58 7.94 -2.62
CA LEU A 82 -4.47 7.56 -3.50
C LEU A 82 -4.83 6.47 -4.52
N LEU A 83 -5.90 5.70 -4.26
CA LEU A 83 -6.38 4.67 -5.20
C LEU A 83 -7.13 5.28 -6.41
N SER A 84 -7.56 6.52 -6.35
CA SER A 84 -8.18 7.22 -7.48
C SER A 84 -7.19 7.71 -8.53
N THR A 85 -5.89 7.69 -8.23
CA THR A 85 -4.84 8.08 -9.18
C THR A 85 -4.71 6.97 -10.24
N PRO A 86 -4.83 7.28 -11.55
CA PRO A 86 -4.62 6.29 -12.59
C PRO A 86 -3.19 5.75 -12.56
N ASP A 87 -3.02 4.50 -13.01
CA ASP A 87 -1.68 3.94 -13.16
C ASP A 87 -0.87 4.80 -14.13
N PRO A 88 0.41 5.04 -13.85
CA PRO A 88 1.26 5.79 -14.76
C PRO A 88 1.31 5.06 -16.10
N GLU A 89 1.09 5.78 -17.20
CA GLU A 89 1.43 5.25 -18.53
C GLU A 89 2.92 4.88 -18.50
N LEU A 90 3.22 3.61 -18.73
CA LEU A 90 4.59 3.08 -18.85
C LEU A 90 5.21 3.52 -20.20
N SER A 91 4.99 4.76 -20.59
CA SER A 91 5.63 5.36 -21.76
C SER A 91 7.13 5.53 -21.47
N THR A 92 7.93 5.26 -22.47
CA THR A 92 9.39 5.15 -22.47
C THR A 92 10.15 6.43 -22.10
N GLU A 93 9.49 7.55 -21.86
CA GLU A 93 10.14 8.82 -21.49
C GLU A 93 10.10 9.06 -19.98
N ILE A 94 11.19 8.66 -19.33
CA ILE A 94 11.46 8.89 -17.90
C ILE A 94 11.36 10.38 -17.52
N SER A 95 11.61 11.29 -18.47
CA SER A 95 11.64 12.74 -18.24
C SER A 95 10.26 13.41 -18.09
N ARG A 96 9.15 12.74 -18.43
CA ARG A 96 7.77 13.26 -18.30
C ARG A 96 6.97 12.73 -17.13
N ARG A 97 7.59 11.92 -16.27
CA ARG A 97 6.89 11.34 -15.12
C ARG A 97 6.60 12.42 -14.07
N LYS A 98 5.31 12.72 -13.86
CA LYS A 98 4.88 13.51 -12.71
C LYS A 98 5.37 12.82 -11.43
N ALA A 99 6.09 13.55 -10.58
CA ALA A 99 6.48 13.08 -9.26
C ALA A 99 5.23 12.58 -8.51
N GLY A 100 5.22 11.33 -8.06
CA GLY A 100 4.15 10.72 -7.25
C GLY A 100 3.39 9.55 -7.88
N GLY A 101 3.34 9.39 -9.21
CA GLY A 101 2.60 8.29 -9.84
C GLY A 101 3.24 6.91 -9.67
N LEU A 102 4.54 6.86 -9.53
CA LEU A 102 5.29 5.60 -9.45
C LEU A 102 5.11 4.91 -8.07
N GLY A 103 5.04 5.70 -6.99
CA GLY A 103 4.83 5.18 -5.64
C GLY A 103 3.49 4.48 -5.49
N ILE A 104 2.41 5.08 -5.99
CA ILE A 104 1.07 4.48 -5.97
C ILE A 104 1.03 3.19 -6.80
N TYR A 105 1.71 3.16 -7.94
CA TYR A 105 1.86 1.95 -8.76
C TYR A 105 2.55 0.83 -7.97
N PHE A 106 3.65 1.11 -7.25
CA PHE A 106 4.32 0.13 -6.42
C PHE A 106 3.44 -0.37 -5.28
N ILE A 107 2.70 0.51 -4.60
CA ILE A 107 1.75 0.11 -3.56
C ILE A 107 0.77 -0.92 -4.11
N ARG A 108 0.14 -0.65 -5.28
CA ARG A 108 -0.80 -1.57 -5.92
C ARG A 108 -0.17 -2.89 -6.35
N LYS A 109 1.13 -2.90 -6.69
CA LYS A 109 1.83 -4.12 -7.13
C LYS A 109 2.35 -4.96 -5.98
N MET A 110 2.65 -4.38 -4.83
CA MET A 110 3.31 -5.05 -3.72
C MET A 110 2.35 -5.48 -2.60
N ILE A 111 1.17 -4.89 -2.54
CA ILE A 111 0.15 -5.16 -1.52
C ILE A 111 -0.92 -6.10 -2.09
N ASP A 112 -1.41 -7.03 -1.29
CA ASP A 112 -2.36 -8.05 -1.74
C ASP A 112 -3.79 -7.50 -1.86
N ASP A 113 -4.21 -6.67 -0.89
CA ASP A 113 -5.47 -5.94 -0.94
C ASP A 113 -5.31 -4.56 -0.32
N ILE A 114 -5.87 -3.55 -0.98
CA ILE A 114 -5.77 -2.15 -0.58
C ILE A 114 -7.16 -1.53 -0.55
N ARG A 115 -7.48 -0.90 0.57
CA ARG A 115 -8.75 -0.21 0.74
C ARG A 115 -8.51 1.20 1.26
N TYR A 116 -9.28 2.14 0.75
CA TYR A 116 -9.35 3.50 1.28
C TYR A 116 -10.78 3.81 1.70
N ARG A 117 -10.92 4.45 2.85
CA ARG A 117 -12.19 5.04 3.28
C ARG A 117 -11.96 6.39 3.94
N ARG A 118 -12.94 7.25 3.81
CA ARG A 118 -13.07 8.46 4.60
C ARG A 118 -14.04 8.17 5.75
N ASP A 119 -13.57 8.36 6.98
CA ASP A 119 -14.35 8.13 8.20
C ASP A 119 -14.39 9.45 8.98
N GLY A 120 -15.52 10.16 8.84
CA GLY A 120 -15.64 11.53 9.35
C GLY A 120 -14.57 12.46 8.77
N ASP A 121 -13.68 12.96 9.62
CA ASP A 121 -12.57 13.84 9.25
C ASP A 121 -11.25 13.08 9.00
N ARG A 122 -11.26 11.74 8.97
CA ARG A 122 -10.08 10.90 8.85
C ARG A 122 -10.01 10.15 7.54
N ASN A 123 -8.84 10.11 6.95
CA ASN A 123 -8.49 9.17 5.90
C ASN A 123 -8.01 7.87 6.56
N VAL A 124 -8.47 6.74 6.09
CA VAL A 124 -8.01 5.43 6.54
C VAL A 124 -7.61 4.61 5.32
N LEU A 125 -6.33 4.35 5.20
CA LEU A 125 -5.75 3.44 4.21
C LEU A 125 -5.48 2.11 4.88
N THR A 126 -6.05 1.04 4.35
CA THR A 126 -5.86 -0.32 4.85
C THR A 126 -5.09 -1.13 3.83
N LEU A 127 -3.98 -1.68 4.25
CA LEU A 127 -3.12 -2.57 3.46
C LEU A 127 -3.20 -3.96 4.07
N VAL A 128 -3.57 -4.96 3.27
CA VAL A 128 -3.59 -6.37 3.68
C VAL A 128 -2.44 -7.09 2.99
N VAL A 129 -1.62 -7.79 3.75
CA VAL A 129 -0.44 -8.48 3.24
C VAL A 129 -0.33 -9.90 3.80
N SER A 130 0.07 -10.83 2.96
CA SER A 130 0.34 -12.22 3.29
C SER A 130 1.84 -12.50 3.30
N PRO A 131 2.33 -13.44 4.14
CA PRO A 131 3.74 -13.85 4.14
C PRO A 131 4.20 -14.38 2.77
N GLU A 132 3.32 -15.08 2.09
CA GLU A 132 3.52 -15.51 0.71
C GLU A 132 2.53 -14.74 -0.19
N ARG A 133 3.04 -14.28 -1.32
CA ARG A 133 2.18 -13.62 -2.31
C ARG A 133 1.22 -14.65 -2.90
N PRO A 134 -0.10 -14.41 -2.94
CA PRO A 134 -0.98 -15.29 -3.69
C PRO A 134 -0.49 -15.34 -5.14
N ALA A 135 -0.39 -16.56 -5.67
CA ALA A 135 -0.02 -16.74 -7.07
C ALA A 135 -0.94 -15.90 -7.96
N PRO A 136 -0.41 -15.20 -8.98
CA PRO A 136 -1.27 -14.49 -9.91
C PRO A 136 -2.31 -15.48 -10.45
N PHE A 137 -3.59 -15.08 -10.40
CA PHE A 137 -4.67 -15.88 -10.94
C PHE A 137 -4.37 -16.17 -12.42
N MET A 138 -3.80 -17.34 -12.68
CA MET A 138 -3.65 -17.88 -14.02
C MET A 138 -5.04 -18.34 -14.42
N GLY A 139 -5.78 -17.46 -15.11
CA GLY A 139 -7.06 -17.83 -15.70
C GLY A 139 -6.89 -19.13 -16.45
N GLU A 140 -7.74 -20.13 -16.16
CA GLU A 140 -7.72 -21.42 -16.84
C GLU A 140 -7.73 -21.17 -18.36
N PRO A 141 -6.84 -21.83 -19.12
CA PRO A 141 -6.92 -21.81 -20.57
C PRO A 141 -8.26 -22.41 -20.98
N GLY A 142 -9.10 -21.56 -21.58
CA GLY A 142 -10.46 -21.90 -21.98
C GLY A 142 -10.56 -23.29 -22.58
N CYS A 143 -11.46 -24.08 -22.03
CA CYS A 143 -11.93 -25.35 -22.57
C CYS A 143 -12.35 -25.14 -24.02
N ARG A 144 -11.51 -25.58 -24.98
CA ARG A 144 -11.92 -25.64 -26.38
C ARG A 144 -12.96 -26.72 -26.50
N HIS A 145 -14.20 -26.30 -26.70
CA HIS A 145 -15.22 -27.21 -27.19
C HIS A 145 -14.81 -27.67 -28.60
N SER A 146 -14.33 -28.88 -28.68
CA SER A 146 -14.23 -29.61 -29.94
C SER A 146 -15.65 -29.96 -30.38
N GLY A 147 -16.26 -29.10 -31.20
CA GLY A 147 -17.43 -29.45 -31.98
C GLY A 147 -17.01 -30.43 -33.07
N GLN A 148 -17.44 -31.69 -32.99
CA GLN A 148 -17.44 -32.59 -34.12
C GLN A 148 -18.62 -32.23 -35.05
N PRO A 149 -18.42 -32.10 -36.34
CA PRO A 149 -19.50 -32.17 -37.33
C PRO A 149 -19.78 -33.62 -37.68
N LEU A 150 -21.05 -33.92 -37.81
CA LEU A 150 -21.57 -35.14 -38.47
C LEU A 150 -21.22 -35.15 -39.95
#